data_8c4517b8f9bd497c4ff7ea8ec69fb4f9
#
_entry.id   8c4517b8f9bd497c4ff7ea8ec69fb4f9
#
_cell.length_a   1.000
_cell.length_b   1.000
_cell.length_c   1.000
_cell.angle_alpha   90.00
_cell.angle_beta   90.00
_cell.angle_gamma   90.00
#
_symmetry.space_group_name_H-M   'P 1'
#
loop_
_entity.id
_entity.type
_entity.pdbx_description
1 polymer ?
#
loop_
_entity_poly.entity_id
_entity_poly.type
_entity_poly.pdbx_seq_one_letter_code
_entity_poly.pdbx_strand_id
1 'polypeptide(L)'
;MHSTQAIEAVNAIAPEHLELHVDHAFDLLGAIRNAGAIFLGAWTPEAVGDYAAGPNHTLPTGGTARYASPLSVDEFVKKSSVIQYSSQALARDADMVTTIARHEGLWAHAMSVEMRKNLLDTGNVYGIEGGDGAGRAAGDGGADA
;
A
#
# COMPACT_ATOMS: atom_id res chain seq x y z
N MET A 1 24.23 26.70 17.37
CA MET A 1 23.79 25.30 17.19
C MET A 1 24.11 24.94 15.74
N HIS A 2 24.78 23.83 15.48
CA HIS A 2 25.01 23.39 14.10
C HIS A 2 23.68 22.90 13.50
N SER A 3 23.45 23.14 12.20
CA SER A 3 22.23 22.74 11.51
C SER A 3 21.86 21.25 11.71
N THR A 4 22.86 20.38 11.75
CA THR A 4 22.69 18.94 12.01
C THR A 4 22.05 18.66 13.37
N GLN A 5 22.51 19.33 14.44
CA GLN A 5 21.93 19.15 15.79
C GLN A 5 20.49 19.67 15.85
N ALA A 6 20.18 20.76 15.15
CA ALA A 6 18.83 21.29 15.05
C ALA A 6 17.89 20.28 14.36
N ILE A 7 18.32 19.68 13.25
CA ILE A 7 17.55 18.65 12.53
C ILE A 7 17.34 17.39 13.39
N GLU A 8 18.37 16.94 14.11
CA GLU A 8 18.24 15.79 15.03
C GLU A 8 17.20 16.10 16.13
N ALA A 9 17.24 17.30 16.71
CA ALA A 9 16.27 17.72 17.70
C ALA A 9 14.84 17.79 17.15
N VAL A 10 14.66 18.36 15.96
CA VAL A 10 13.36 18.39 15.26
C VAL A 10 12.81 17.01 15.05
N ASN A 11 13.61 16.08 14.48
CA ASN A 11 13.19 14.71 14.25
C ASN A 11 12.89 13.95 15.54
N ALA A 12 13.58 14.28 16.64
CA ALA A 12 13.34 13.70 17.97
C ALA A 12 12.06 14.26 18.64
N ILE A 13 11.75 15.53 18.42
CA ILE A 13 10.53 16.18 18.95
C ILE A 13 9.31 15.74 18.12
N ALA A 14 9.45 15.65 16.80
CA ALA A 14 8.38 15.44 15.85
C ALA A 14 7.24 16.48 16.02
N PRO A 15 7.54 17.76 15.80
CA PRO A 15 6.61 18.85 16.09
C PRO A 15 5.40 18.80 15.16
N GLU A 16 4.27 19.33 15.63
CA GLU A 16 3.09 19.58 14.83
C GLU A 16 3.38 20.62 13.75
N HIS A 17 3.96 21.76 14.14
CA HIS A 17 4.38 22.84 13.27
C HIS A 17 5.89 23.03 13.36
N LEU A 18 6.56 23.07 12.22
CA LEU A 18 7.98 23.35 12.10
C LEU A 18 8.19 24.57 11.21
N GLU A 19 8.61 25.68 11.78
CA GLU A 19 9.05 26.85 11.01
C GLU A 19 10.56 26.83 10.85
N LEU A 20 11.04 26.98 9.60
CA LEU A 20 12.45 27.03 9.25
C LEU A 20 12.85 28.46 8.83
N HIS A 21 13.20 29.28 9.79
CA HIS A 21 13.67 30.65 9.59
C HIS A 21 15.19 30.69 9.37
N VAL A 22 15.62 30.08 8.27
CA VAL A 22 17.04 30.00 7.89
C VAL A 22 17.20 30.29 6.41
N ASP A 23 18.40 30.74 6.01
CA ASP A 23 18.76 30.84 4.60
C ASP A 23 18.73 29.43 3.96
N HIS A 24 18.24 29.36 2.74
CA HIS A 24 18.15 28.10 2.00
C HIS A 24 17.38 26.98 2.73
N ALA A 25 16.27 27.32 3.41
CA ALA A 25 15.46 26.39 4.18
C ALA A 25 15.05 25.13 3.39
N PHE A 26 14.87 25.25 2.07
CA PHE A 26 14.50 24.15 1.18
C PHE A 26 15.55 23.03 1.15
N ASP A 27 16.84 23.37 1.31
CA ASP A 27 17.94 22.39 1.28
C ASP A 27 17.91 21.45 2.50
N LEU A 28 17.20 21.84 3.56
CA LEU A 28 17.08 21.03 4.79
C LEU A 28 15.94 20.00 4.74
N LEU A 29 15.00 20.12 3.79
CA LEU A 29 13.80 19.26 3.75
C LEU A 29 14.13 17.78 3.70
N GLY A 30 15.15 17.38 2.95
CA GLY A 30 15.54 15.98 2.82
C GLY A 30 16.02 15.32 4.12
N ALA A 31 16.39 16.12 5.13
CA ALA A 31 16.86 15.66 6.42
C ALA A 31 15.75 15.68 7.50
N ILE A 32 14.65 16.37 7.27
CA ILE A 32 13.50 16.42 8.18
C ILE A 32 12.57 15.27 7.86
N ARG A 33 12.31 14.43 8.84
CA ARG A 33 11.48 13.23 8.69
C ARG A 33 10.18 13.27 9.48
N ASN A 34 10.18 14.02 10.58
CA ASN A 34 9.10 14.00 11.54
C ASN A 34 8.63 15.44 11.82
N ALA A 35 7.68 15.92 11.04
CA ALA A 35 6.95 17.16 11.31
C ALA A 35 5.53 17.05 10.72
N GLY A 36 4.53 17.62 11.39
CA GLY A 36 3.16 17.66 10.90
C GLY A 36 3.03 18.57 9.70
N ALA A 37 3.51 19.80 9.81
CA ALA A 37 3.63 20.76 8.71
C ALA A 37 5.00 21.47 8.79
N ILE A 38 5.54 21.85 7.63
CA ILE A 38 6.84 22.51 7.52
C ILE A 38 6.64 23.84 6.79
N PHE A 39 7.02 24.93 7.44
CA PHE A 39 6.90 26.30 6.95
C PHE A 39 8.27 26.85 6.63
N LEU A 40 8.49 27.30 5.40
CA LEU A 40 9.82 27.66 4.90
C LEU A 40 10.00 29.16 4.77
N GLY A 41 11.03 29.68 5.46
CA GLY A 41 11.45 31.05 5.37
C GLY A 41 10.58 32.04 6.15
N ALA A 42 11.01 33.30 6.15
CA ALA A 42 10.43 34.35 6.98
C ALA A 42 9.01 34.79 6.57
N TRP A 43 8.57 34.44 5.38
CA TRP A 43 7.29 34.89 4.82
C TRP A 43 6.19 33.82 4.89
N THR A 44 6.46 32.72 5.57
CA THR A 44 5.54 31.57 5.67
C THR A 44 5.21 31.29 7.15
N PRO A 45 4.46 32.17 7.82
CA PRO A 45 4.03 31.90 9.20
C PRO A 45 2.99 30.78 9.23
N GLU A 46 2.91 30.06 10.34
CA GLU A 46 1.99 28.95 10.58
C GLU A 46 0.54 29.27 10.18
N ALA A 47 0.04 30.45 10.53
CA ALA A 47 -1.34 30.88 10.23
C ALA A 47 -1.67 30.92 8.72
N VAL A 48 -0.68 31.07 7.86
CA VAL A 48 -0.89 30.96 6.40
C VAL A 48 -1.27 29.54 6.01
N GLY A 49 -0.71 28.56 6.67
CA GLY A 49 -1.05 27.14 6.46
C GLY A 49 -2.50 26.85 6.81
N ASP A 50 -2.97 27.39 7.93
CA ASP A 50 -4.32 27.15 8.43
C ASP A 50 -5.42 27.81 7.59
N TYR A 51 -5.16 29.01 7.06
CA TYR A 51 -6.25 29.85 6.52
C TYR A 51 -6.16 30.13 5.03
N ALA A 52 -5.00 29.97 4.38
CA ALA A 52 -4.83 30.44 3.01
C ALA A 52 -4.07 29.51 2.06
N ALA A 53 -3.10 28.73 2.56
CA ALA A 53 -2.19 27.96 1.69
C ALA A 53 -2.81 26.67 1.10
N GLY A 54 -3.95 26.22 1.64
CA GLY A 54 -4.72 25.10 1.09
C GLY A 54 -4.56 23.75 1.82
N PRO A 55 -3.46 23.43 2.51
CA PRO A 55 -3.41 22.22 3.33
C PRO A 55 -4.44 22.22 4.46
N ASN A 56 -4.74 21.03 5.00
CA ASN A 56 -5.63 20.92 6.15
C ASN A 56 -4.87 21.32 7.43
N HIS A 57 -5.55 22.05 8.33
CA HIS A 57 -5.01 22.48 9.61
C HIS A 57 -5.05 21.38 10.69
N THR A 58 -5.72 20.25 10.44
CA THR A 58 -5.71 19.09 11.35
C THR A 58 -4.42 18.31 11.15
N LEU A 59 -3.49 18.52 12.05
CA LEU A 59 -2.13 18.01 11.99
C LEU A 59 -1.87 16.97 13.08
N PRO A 60 -0.89 16.08 12.89
CA PRO A 60 -0.46 15.15 13.93
C PRO A 60 0.23 15.90 15.08
N THR A 61 -0.29 15.76 16.30
CA THR A 61 0.17 16.44 17.51
C THR A 61 0.92 15.49 18.46
N GLY A 62 1.58 16.04 19.49
CA GLY A 62 2.17 15.22 20.56
C GLY A 62 3.22 14.21 20.08
N GLY A 63 3.94 14.53 19.03
CA GLY A 63 4.98 13.67 18.48
C GLY A 63 4.47 12.56 17.54
N THR A 64 3.17 12.54 17.22
CA THR A 64 2.59 11.54 16.31
C THR A 64 3.00 11.74 14.86
N ALA A 65 3.59 12.87 14.49
CA ALA A 65 4.18 13.11 13.17
C ALA A 65 5.29 12.10 12.78
N ARG A 66 5.69 11.22 13.69
CA ARG A 66 6.56 10.07 13.40
C ARG A 66 5.89 8.99 12.54
N TYR A 67 4.57 8.90 12.58
CA TYR A 67 3.80 7.85 11.91
C TYR A 67 2.46 8.30 11.35
N ALA A 68 2.01 9.50 11.68
CA ALA A 68 0.76 10.07 11.19
C ALA A 68 1.02 11.23 10.22
N SER A 69 0.09 11.45 9.34
CA SER A 69 0.07 12.56 8.38
C SER A 69 -1.01 13.59 8.72
N PRO A 70 -0.94 14.82 8.17
CA PRO A 70 -2.06 15.74 8.17
C PRO A 70 -3.33 15.10 7.59
N LEU A 71 -4.49 15.53 8.08
CA LEU A 71 -5.76 15.08 7.53
C LEU A 71 -5.85 15.44 6.03
N SER A 72 -6.11 14.45 5.22
CA SER A 72 -6.19 14.58 3.76
C SER A 72 -7.39 13.82 3.20
N VAL A 73 -7.61 13.96 1.90
CA VAL A 73 -8.62 13.17 1.18
C VAL A 73 -8.37 11.66 1.31
N ASP A 74 -7.12 11.24 1.48
CA ASP A 74 -6.75 9.83 1.61
C ASP A 74 -7.42 9.13 2.80
N GLU A 75 -7.72 9.88 3.89
CA GLU A 75 -8.42 9.34 5.07
C GLU A 75 -9.89 8.96 4.77
N PHE A 76 -10.45 9.53 3.70
CA PHE A 76 -11.83 9.29 3.29
C PHE A 76 -11.94 8.38 2.06
N VAL A 77 -10.81 7.87 1.57
CA VAL A 77 -10.76 6.98 0.38
C VAL A 77 -10.44 5.56 0.82
N LYS A 78 -11.22 4.62 0.34
CA LYS A 78 -10.96 3.21 0.53
C LYS A 78 -10.12 2.68 -0.64
N LYS A 79 -9.01 2.03 -0.33
CA LYS A 79 -8.14 1.40 -1.32
C LYS A 79 -8.32 -0.12 -1.29
N SER A 80 -8.36 -0.75 -2.46
CA SER A 80 -8.39 -2.21 -2.59
C SER A 80 -7.27 -2.65 -3.51
N SER A 81 -6.58 -3.73 -3.15
CA SER A 81 -5.62 -4.37 -4.05
C SER A 81 -6.37 -5.27 -5.01
N VAL A 82 -6.11 -5.11 -6.31
CA VAL A 82 -6.61 -5.99 -7.37
C VAL A 82 -5.41 -6.74 -7.94
N ILE A 83 -5.42 -8.07 -7.80
CA ILE A 83 -4.29 -8.91 -8.19
C ILE A 83 -4.81 -9.94 -9.19
N GLN A 84 -4.15 -10.00 -10.36
CA GLN A 84 -4.39 -11.02 -11.37
C GLN A 84 -3.06 -11.69 -11.72
N TYR A 85 -3.04 -13.02 -11.65
CA TYR A 85 -1.89 -13.84 -12.01
C TYR A 85 -2.23 -14.68 -13.25
N SER A 86 -1.27 -14.78 -14.17
CA SER A 86 -1.38 -15.77 -15.26
C SER A 86 -0.93 -17.15 -14.74
N SER A 87 -1.33 -18.19 -15.42
CA SER A 87 -0.87 -19.56 -15.14
C SER A 87 0.65 -19.69 -15.17
N GLN A 88 1.32 -19.04 -16.12
CA GLN A 88 2.77 -19.02 -16.24
C GLN A 88 3.45 -18.29 -15.07
N ALA A 89 2.88 -17.17 -14.64
CA ALA A 89 3.39 -16.44 -13.47
C ALA A 89 3.23 -17.29 -12.21
N LEU A 90 2.10 -17.96 -12.04
CA LEU A 90 1.88 -18.85 -10.91
C LEU A 90 2.86 -20.03 -10.93
N ALA A 91 3.08 -20.67 -12.07
CA ALA A 91 4.03 -21.77 -12.21
C ALA A 91 5.44 -21.36 -11.79
N ARG A 92 5.87 -20.14 -12.18
CA ARG A 92 7.18 -19.60 -11.84
C ARG A 92 7.35 -19.36 -10.33
N ASP A 93 6.32 -18.81 -9.68
CA ASP A 93 6.42 -18.30 -8.31
C ASP A 93 5.91 -19.31 -7.25
N ALA A 94 5.25 -20.39 -7.67
CA ALA A 94 4.55 -21.32 -6.80
C ALA A 94 5.45 -21.91 -5.70
N ASP A 95 6.66 -22.36 -6.04
CA ASP A 95 7.56 -23.00 -5.07
C ASP A 95 8.05 -22.01 -4.01
N MET A 96 8.32 -20.77 -4.39
CA MET A 96 8.70 -19.72 -3.46
C MET A 96 7.54 -19.41 -2.49
N VAL A 97 6.34 -19.18 -3.03
CA VAL A 97 5.15 -18.87 -2.21
C VAL A 97 4.83 -20.01 -1.26
N THR A 98 4.87 -21.26 -1.72
CA THR A 98 4.61 -22.45 -0.92
C THR A 98 5.62 -22.60 0.20
N THR A 99 6.93 -22.39 -0.11
CA THR A 99 8.00 -22.46 0.88
C THR A 99 7.79 -21.44 1.99
N ILE A 100 7.53 -20.18 1.65
CA ILE A 100 7.29 -19.11 2.64
C ILE A 100 6.06 -19.44 3.48
N ALA A 101 4.94 -19.80 2.86
CA ALA A 101 3.71 -20.11 3.56
C ALA A 101 3.88 -21.28 4.56
N ARG A 102 4.68 -22.30 4.20
CA ARG A 102 4.99 -23.43 5.11
C ARG A 102 5.85 -22.98 6.29
N HIS A 103 6.86 -22.12 6.05
CA HIS A 103 7.69 -21.58 7.13
C HIS A 103 6.89 -20.71 8.11
N GLU A 104 5.87 -20.03 7.64
CA GLU A 104 4.94 -19.25 8.47
C GLU A 104 3.87 -20.12 9.17
N GLY A 105 3.84 -21.43 8.91
CA GLY A 105 2.82 -22.34 9.44
C GLY A 105 1.45 -22.20 8.76
N LEU A 106 1.35 -21.47 7.64
CA LEU A 106 0.12 -21.23 6.90
C LEU A 106 -0.09 -22.29 5.82
N TRP A 107 -0.24 -23.53 6.24
CA TRP A 107 -0.31 -24.67 5.32
C TRP A 107 -1.48 -24.59 4.32
N ALA A 108 -2.61 -23.99 4.69
CA ALA A 108 -3.74 -23.78 3.78
C ALA A 108 -3.40 -22.83 2.63
N HIS A 109 -2.56 -21.81 2.88
CA HIS A 109 -2.02 -20.95 1.83
C HIS A 109 -1.11 -21.75 0.88
N ALA A 110 -0.20 -22.55 1.43
CA ALA A 110 0.65 -23.41 0.62
C ALA A 110 -0.19 -24.36 -0.24
N MET A 111 -1.16 -25.05 0.35
CA MET A 111 -2.03 -25.99 -0.34
C MET A 111 -2.84 -25.31 -1.45
N SER A 112 -3.30 -24.07 -1.24
CA SER A 112 -4.04 -23.33 -2.28
C SER A 112 -3.23 -23.07 -3.54
N VAL A 113 -1.91 -22.91 -3.41
CA VAL A 113 -0.99 -22.73 -4.53
C VAL A 113 -0.65 -24.08 -5.16
N GLU A 114 -0.37 -25.09 -4.35
CA GLU A 114 -0.05 -26.45 -4.82
C GLU A 114 -1.17 -27.06 -5.66
N MET A 115 -2.42 -26.89 -5.21
CA MET A 115 -3.60 -27.37 -5.98
C MET A 115 -3.67 -26.73 -7.37
N ARG A 116 -3.37 -25.43 -7.48
CA ARG A 116 -3.35 -24.74 -8.76
C ARG A 116 -2.16 -25.13 -9.64
N LYS A 117 -1.00 -25.38 -9.02
CA LYS A 117 0.17 -25.92 -9.72
C LYS A 117 -0.13 -27.30 -10.28
N ASN A 118 -0.74 -28.18 -9.50
CA ASN A 118 -1.17 -29.50 -9.96
C ASN A 118 -2.19 -29.41 -11.12
N LEU A 119 -3.08 -28.43 -11.10
CA LEU A 119 -3.99 -28.17 -12.21
C LEU A 119 -3.24 -27.85 -13.51
N LEU A 120 -2.17 -27.06 -13.42
CA LEU A 120 -1.35 -26.70 -14.59
C LEU A 120 -0.63 -27.94 -15.15
N ASP A 121 -0.19 -28.85 -14.28
CA ASP A 121 0.58 -30.03 -14.65
C ASP A 121 -0.32 -31.16 -15.16
N THR A 122 -1.52 -31.32 -14.62
CA THR A 122 -2.41 -32.47 -14.85
C THR A 122 -3.72 -32.12 -15.54
N GLY A 123 -4.07 -30.86 -15.66
CA GLY A 123 -5.39 -30.40 -16.15
C GLY A 123 -6.54 -30.65 -15.15
N ASN A 124 -6.23 -31.10 -13.90
CA ASN A 124 -7.23 -31.47 -12.92
C ASN A 124 -6.98 -30.86 -11.53
N VAL A 125 -7.88 -29.98 -11.10
CA VAL A 125 -7.73 -29.24 -9.81
C VAL A 125 -7.85 -30.15 -8.59
N TYR A 126 -8.67 -31.19 -8.67
CA TYR A 126 -9.11 -31.94 -7.50
C TYR A 126 -8.67 -33.42 -7.47
N GLY A 127 -7.95 -33.88 -8.48
CA GLY A 127 -7.60 -35.31 -8.58
C GLY A 127 -8.84 -36.24 -8.72
N ILE A 128 -9.99 -35.65 -8.98
CA ILE A 128 -11.22 -36.39 -9.25
C ILE A 128 -11.14 -36.77 -10.73
N GLU A 129 -10.97 -38.03 -11.04
CA GLU A 129 -11.11 -38.53 -12.40
C GLU A 129 -12.47 -38.11 -12.93
N GLY A 130 -12.46 -37.38 -14.05
CA GLY A 130 -13.66 -36.81 -14.62
C GLY A 130 -14.68 -37.88 -14.94
N GLY A 131 -15.74 -37.95 -14.18
CA GLY A 131 -16.94 -38.62 -14.66
C GLY A 131 -17.43 -37.92 -15.92
N ASP A 132 -17.62 -38.67 -16.97
CA ASP A 132 -18.01 -38.22 -18.32
C ASP A 132 -19.30 -37.38 -18.29
N GLY A 133 -19.11 -36.09 -18.05
CA GLY A 133 -20.15 -35.08 -18.22
C GLY A 133 -20.24 -34.67 -19.69
N ALA A 134 -20.71 -35.54 -20.55
CA ALA A 134 -21.09 -35.19 -21.89
C ALA A 134 -22.16 -34.09 -21.86
N GLY A 135 -21.73 -32.85 -22.01
CA GLY A 135 -22.61 -31.71 -22.18
C GLY A 135 -23.47 -31.89 -23.40
N ARG A 136 -24.72 -32.08 -23.18
CA ARG A 136 -25.75 -31.99 -24.24
C ARG A 136 -25.73 -30.57 -24.79
N ALA A 137 -25.26 -30.46 -26.00
CA ALA A 137 -25.59 -29.32 -26.84
C ALA A 137 -27.10 -29.25 -26.97
N ALA A 138 -27.69 -28.17 -26.52
CA ALA A 138 -29.09 -27.86 -26.73
C ALA A 138 -29.30 -27.65 -28.22
N GLY A 139 -30.17 -28.47 -28.76
CA GLY A 139 -30.55 -28.45 -30.18
C GLY A 139 -31.21 -27.14 -30.55
N ASP A 140 -30.88 -26.80 -31.74
CA ASP A 140 -31.57 -25.87 -32.62
C ASP A 140 -33.08 -26.12 -32.63
N GLY A 141 -33.84 -25.13 -32.23
CA GLY A 141 -35.29 -25.07 -32.30
C GLY A 141 -35.67 -23.98 -33.29
N GLY A 142 -35.75 -24.34 -34.58
CA GLY A 142 -36.28 -23.48 -35.60
C GLY A 142 -37.73 -23.07 -35.29
N ALA A 143 -38.01 -21.81 -35.45
CA ALA A 143 -39.33 -21.22 -35.44
C ALA A 143 -39.84 -21.11 -36.85
N ASP A 144 -41.02 -21.64 -37.08
CA ASP A 144 -41.93 -21.21 -38.13
C ASP A 144 -43.28 -20.91 -37.47
N ALA A 145 -43.73 -19.70 -37.59
CA ALA A 145 -45.06 -19.15 -37.87
C ALA A 145 -45.18 -17.70 -37.31
#